data_b1ebc439cb5f3ee909c403ea7ad3a195
#
_entry.id   b1ebc439cb5f3ee909c403ea7ad3a195
#
_cell.length_a   1.000
_cell.length_b   1.000
_cell.length_c   1.000
_cell.angle_alpha   90.00
_cell.angle_beta   90.00
_cell.angle_gamma   90.00
#
_symmetry.space_group_name_H-M   'P 1'
#
loop_
_entity.id
_entity.type
_entity.pdbx_description
1 polymer ?
#
loop_
_entity_poly.entity_id
_entity_poly.type
_entity_poly.pdbx_seq_one_letter_code
_entity_poly.pdbx_strand_id
1 'polypeptide(L)'
;MVIIFVYQRILKPGRTMLVRQISNLFDLVELFVRARKPLSVREIAEEFSWPRSSAFNIVSTMVERGYLYQPVPRGGYYPTSRWMDLARELADSQPLPESVHGLLVELASRTGETLFLAAPEGTSVVFLDVVESSADIRFIANIGQRLPIHVTAAGRAILAQYAPAERAAVLKRIRYQAYEKDTFMTADAVEEDLQRSATQGWYVNPGVYAPGVAGIAVPFPFRGRRDAIALGGPMSRVEARFESVGALLREAVDRFLKENE
;
A
#
# COMPACT_ATOMS: atom_id res chain seq x y z
N MET A 1 -6.86 -15.51 -13.79
CA MET A 1 -5.42 -15.87 -13.87
C MET A 1 -4.56 -14.94 -14.77
N VAL A 2 -5.15 -14.05 -15.56
CA VAL A 2 -4.39 -13.19 -16.52
C VAL A 2 -3.94 -11.84 -15.91
N ILE A 3 -4.64 -11.27 -14.95
CA ILE A 3 -4.33 -9.93 -14.37
C ILE A 3 -3.19 -9.98 -13.35
N ILE A 4 -2.95 -11.11 -12.69
CA ILE A 4 -1.83 -11.29 -11.73
C ILE A 4 -0.45 -11.17 -12.43
N PHE A 5 -0.33 -11.56 -13.70
CA PHE A 5 0.94 -11.54 -14.43
C PHE A 5 1.37 -10.16 -14.93
N VAL A 6 0.46 -9.21 -15.11
CA VAL A 6 0.80 -7.86 -15.61
C VAL A 6 1.50 -7.03 -14.54
N TYR A 7 1.14 -7.20 -13.27
CA TYR A 7 1.72 -6.43 -12.16
C TYR A 7 3.17 -6.80 -11.82
N GLN A 8 3.55 -8.07 -11.96
CA GLN A 8 4.95 -8.49 -11.71
C GLN A 8 5.94 -7.96 -12.76
N ARG A 9 5.46 -7.55 -13.94
CA ARG A 9 6.33 -7.08 -15.02
C ARG A 9 6.61 -5.56 -14.97
N ILE A 10 5.76 -4.78 -14.29
CA ILE A 10 5.86 -3.31 -14.21
C ILE A 10 6.74 -2.87 -13.04
N LEU A 11 6.80 -3.65 -11.97
CA LEU A 11 7.69 -3.43 -10.83
C LEU A 11 9.03 -4.16 -11.05
N LYS A 12 9.94 -3.58 -11.87
CA LYS A 12 11.36 -3.74 -11.56
C LYS A 12 11.67 -2.73 -10.45
N PRO A 13 11.72 -3.14 -9.17
CA PRO A 13 12.29 -2.28 -8.14
C PRO A 13 13.70 -1.96 -8.62
N GLY A 14 14.06 -0.69 -8.63
CA GLY A 14 15.47 -0.34 -8.66
C GLY A 14 16.15 -1.25 -7.64
N ARG A 15 17.28 -1.87 -7.99
CA ARG A 15 17.98 -2.89 -7.23
C ARG A 15 18.27 -2.38 -5.81
N THR A 16 17.27 -2.43 -4.93
CA THR A 16 17.47 -2.27 -3.50
C THR A 16 18.19 -3.52 -3.04
N MET A 17 19.45 -3.38 -2.61
CA MET A 17 20.16 -4.50 -2.01
C MET A 17 19.46 -4.85 -0.70
N LEU A 18 18.55 -5.81 -0.75
CA LEU A 18 17.93 -6.35 0.45
C LEU A 18 18.99 -7.05 1.30
N VAL A 19 19.04 -6.70 2.56
CA VAL A 19 19.88 -7.42 3.54
C VAL A 19 19.20 -8.77 3.80
N ARG A 20 19.83 -9.84 3.30
CA ARG A 20 19.25 -11.19 3.27
C ARG A 20 18.78 -11.67 4.65
N GLN A 21 19.54 -11.40 5.70
CA GLN A 21 19.19 -11.80 7.07
C GLN A 21 17.91 -11.13 7.58
N ILE A 22 17.71 -9.85 7.21
CA ILE A 22 16.49 -9.10 7.59
C ILE A 22 15.29 -9.64 6.81
N SER A 23 15.45 -9.89 5.50
CA SER A 23 14.39 -10.50 4.69
C SER A 23 13.99 -11.86 5.26
N ASN A 24 14.96 -12.73 5.54
CA ASN A 24 14.73 -14.05 6.13
C ASN A 24 13.97 -13.99 7.48
N LEU A 25 14.21 -12.94 8.28
CA LEU A 25 13.49 -12.77 9.55
C LEU A 25 12.00 -12.50 9.30
N PHE A 26 11.66 -11.64 8.36
CA PHE A 26 10.26 -11.37 8.00
C PHE A 26 9.59 -12.61 7.37
N ASP A 27 10.27 -13.31 6.46
CA ASP A 27 9.78 -14.56 5.87
C ASP A 27 9.44 -15.60 6.95
N LEU A 28 10.29 -15.70 8.00
CA LEU A 28 10.07 -16.60 9.14
C LEU A 28 8.85 -16.17 9.97
N VAL A 29 8.66 -14.88 10.22
CA VAL A 29 7.46 -14.39 10.94
C VAL A 29 6.19 -14.73 10.16
N GLU A 30 6.17 -14.52 8.86
CA GLU A 30 5.05 -14.87 7.99
C GLU A 30 4.80 -16.40 7.96
N LEU A 31 5.86 -17.21 8.02
CA LEU A 31 5.71 -18.67 8.13
C LEU A 31 4.97 -19.06 9.41
N PHE A 32 5.27 -18.45 10.56
CA PHE A 32 4.53 -18.71 11.80
C PHE A 32 3.04 -18.34 11.69
N VAL A 33 2.72 -17.24 11.01
CA VAL A 33 1.33 -16.82 10.75
C VAL A 33 0.57 -17.88 9.94
N ARG A 34 1.23 -18.47 8.93
CA ARG A 34 0.64 -19.52 8.08
C ARG A 34 0.55 -20.88 8.79
N ALA A 35 1.62 -21.28 9.45
CA ALA A 35 1.75 -22.60 10.07
C ALA A 35 0.88 -22.78 11.30
N ARG A 36 0.69 -21.73 12.11
CA ARG A 36 -0.09 -21.70 13.36
C ARG A 36 0.27 -22.82 14.35
N LYS A 37 1.51 -23.29 14.33
CA LYS A 37 2.06 -24.33 15.20
C LYS A 37 3.53 -24.04 15.52
N PRO A 38 4.09 -24.63 16.60
CA PRO A 38 5.52 -24.60 16.82
C PRO A 38 6.29 -25.24 15.66
N LEU A 39 7.41 -24.63 15.26
CA LEU A 39 8.27 -25.08 14.17
C LEU A 39 9.69 -25.37 14.68
N SER A 40 10.24 -26.50 14.30
CA SER A 40 11.65 -26.84 14.55
C SER A 40 12.56 -26.10 13.57
N VAL A 41 13.84 -25.90 13.95
CA VAL A 41 14.86 -25.34 13.06
C VAL A 41 14.97 -26.14 11.74
N ARG A 42 14.74 -27.46 11.82
CA ARG A 42 14.75 -28.32 10.63
C ARG A 42 13.62 -27.97 9.67
N GLU A 43 12.37 -27.90 10.16
CA GLU A 43 11.20 -27.53 9.34
C GLU A 43 11.38 -26.16 8.69
N ILE A 44 11.89 -25.17 9.44
CA ILE A 44 12.18 -23.82 8.93
C ILE A 44 13.25 -23.87 7.82
N ALA A 45 14.34 -24.62 8.03
CA ALA A 45 15.41 -24.74 7.05
C ALA A 45 14.92 -25.44 5.77
N GLU A 46 14.10 -26.47 5.88
CA GLU A 46 13.51 -27.20 4.76
C GLU A 46 12.54 -26.32 3.96
N GLU A 47 11.62 -25.59 4.64
CA GLU A 47 10.63 -24.72 4.01
C GLU A 47 11.28 -23.68 3.08
N PHE A 48 12.34 -23.03 3.56
CA PHE A 48 13.01 -21.95 2.80
C PHE A 48 14.26 -22.40 2.03
N SER A 49 14.59 -23.68 2.07
CA SER A 49 15.86 -24.19 1.54
C SER A 49 17.11 -23.45 2.09
N TRP A 50 17.05 -23.08 3.38
CA TRP A 50 18.18 -22.42 4.04
C TRP A 50 19.20 -23.43 4.59
N PRO A 51 20.49 -23.06 4.66
CA PRO A 51 21.44 -23.81 5.47
C PRO A 51 20.95 -23.88 6.93
N ARG A 52 21.03 -25.06 7.55
CA ARG A 52 20.60 -25.26 8.96
C ARG A 52 21.25 -24.28 9.94
N SER A 53 22.52 -23.95 9.72
CA SER A 53 23.23 -22.96 10.54
C SER A 53 22.60 -21.56 10.44
N SER A 54 22.15 -21.15 9.24
CA SER A 54 21.49 -19.86 9.04
C SER A 54 20.13 -19.81 9.73
N ALA A 55 19.31 -20.86 9.57
CA ALA A 55 18.03 -20.98 10.27
C ALA A 55 18.22 -20.96 11.79
N PHE A 56 19.20 -21.73 12.29
CA PHE A 56 19.54 -21.77 13.72
C PHE A 56 19.93 -20.38 14.24
N ASN A 57 20.79 -19.66 13.54
CA ASN A 57 21.25 -18.33 13.97
C ASN A 57 20.11 -17.33 14.06
N ILE A 58 19.17 -17.33 13.08
CA ILE A 58 17.99 -16.45 13.10
C ILE A 58 17.10 -16.82 14.28
N VAL A 59 16.76 -18.09 14.44
CA VAL A 59 15.90 -18.57 15.53
C VAL A 59 16.52 -18.26 16.90
N SER A 60 17.83 -18.55 17.08
CA SER A 60 18.54 -18.28 18.35
C SER A 60 18.55 -16.79 18.70
N THR A 61 18.79 -15.93 17.70
CA THR A 61 18.73 -14.47 17.88
C THR A 61 17.33 -14.02 18.30
N MET A 62 16.28 -14.57 17.68
CA MET A 62 14.91 -14.23 18.05
C MET A 62 14.54 -14.73 19.45
N VAL A 63 15.04 -15.89 19.87
CA VAL A 63 14.87 -16.41 21.23
C VAL A 63 15.58 -15.52 22.25
N GLU A 64 16.86 -15.20 22.01
CA GLU A 64 17.66 -14.32 22.87
C GLU A 64 17.00 -12.94 23.06
N ARG A 65 16.39 -12.42 22.00
CA ARG A 65 15.66 -11.15 22.03
C ARG A 65 14.22 -11.26 22.55
N GLY A 66 13.77 -12.45 22.91
CA GLY A 66 12.44 -12.69 23.48
C GLY A 66 11.28 -12.70 22.48
N TYR A 67 11.55 -12.81 21.19
CA TYR A 67 10.51 -12.87 20.14
C TYR A 67 10.00 -14.29 19.86
N LEU A 68 10.82 -15.30 20.20
CA LEU A 68 10.45 -16.71 20.14
C LEU A 68 10.72 -17.37 21.47
N TYR A 69 10.02 -18.47 21.74
CA TYR A 69 10.28 -19.35 22.86
C TYR A 69 10.05 -20.82 22.45
N GLN A 70 10.48 -21.75 23.26
CA GLN A 70 10.31 -23.17 23.04
C GLN A 70 9.25 -23.70 24.03
N PRO A 71 8.00 -23.95 23.60
CA PRO A 71 6.92 -24.36 24.51
C PRO A 71 7.19 -25.70 25.22
N VAL A 72 7.90 -26.60 24.55
CA VAL A 72 8.26 -27.93 25.07
C VAL A 72 9.74 -28.19 24.82
N PRO A 73 10.51 -28.69 25.81
CA PRO A 73 11.93 -29.00 25.63
C PRO A 73 12.13 -29.91 24.40
N ARG A 74 13.08 -29.53 23.55
CA ARG A 74 13.34 -30.17 22.25
C ARG A 74 12.20 -30.17 21.25
N GLY A 75 11.12 -29.43 21.52
CA GLY A 75 10.05 -29.15 20.59
C GLY A 75 10.40 -28.03 19.59
N GLY A 76 9.40 -27.55 18.86
CA GLY A 76 9.55 -26.41 17.99
C GLY A 76 9.55 -25.08 18.75
N TYR A 77 9.88 -24.01 18.05
CA TYR A 77 9.80 -22.65 18.52
C TYR A 77 8.46 -22.01 18.16
N TYR A 78 8.00 -21.04 18.96
CA TYR A 78 6.75 -20.33 18.72
C TYR A 78 6.90 -18.84 19.09
N PRO A 79 6.18 -17.92 18.41
CA PRO A 79 6.21 -16.51 18.76
C PRO A 79 5.70 -16.22 20.17
N THR A 80 6.34 -15.25 20.85
CA THR A 80 5.89 -14.72 22.14
C THR A 80 4.88 -13.59 21.97
N SER A 81 4.25 -13.16 23.09
CA SER A 81 3.39 -11.96 23.13
C SER A 81 4.12 -10.65 22.84
N ARG A 82 5.47 -10.64 22.89
CA ARG A 82 6.29 -9.46 22.61
C ARG A 82 5.98 -8.81 21.26
N TRP A 83 5.58 -9.61 20.26
CA TRP A 83 5.12 -9.09 18.97
C TRP A 83 3.87 -8.22 19.10
N MET A 84 2.92 -8.66 19.93
CA MET A 84 1.69 -7.90 20.18
C MET A 84 1.96 -6.60 20.95
N ASP A 85 2.87 -6.66 21.92
CA ASP A 85 3.22 -5.47 22.72
C ASP A 85 3.89 -4.42 21.84
N LEU A 86 4.87 -4.82 21.00
CA LEU A 86 5.47 -3.92 20.00
C LEU A 86 4.46 -3.36 19.01
N ALA A 87 3.54 -4.20 18.51
CA ALA A 87 2.52 -3.74 17.58
C ALA A 87 1.60 -2.69 18.22
N ARG A 88 1.22 -2.88 19.50
CA ARG A 88 0.42 -1.89 20.26
C ARG A 88 1.20 -0.60 20.47
N GLU A 89 2.44 -0.66 20.94
CA GLU A 89 3.27 0.52 21.13
C GLU A 89 3.47 1.31 19.83
N LEU A 90 3.67 0.62 18.69
CA LEU A 90 3.75 1.23 17.38
C LEU A 90 2.41 1.85 16.96
N ALA A 91 1.29 1.17 17.21
CA ALA A 91 -0.04 1.67 16.89
C ALA A 91 -0.38 2.93 17.70
N ASP A 92 -0.05 2.95 19.00
CA ASP A 92 -0.25 4.10 19.87
C ASP A 92 0.60 5.32 19.43
N SER A 93 1.73 5.08 18.78
CA SER A 93 2.61 6.13 18.24
C SER A 93 2.25 6.54 16.80
N GLN A 94 1.32 5.84 16.14
CA GLN A 94 0.97 6.13 14.75
C GLN A 94 0.12 7.40 14.62
N PRO A 95 0.40 8.25 13.61
CA PRO A 95 -0.41 9.43 13.33
C PRO A 95 -1.79 9.11 12.71
N LEU A 96 -2.07 7.85 12.39
CA LEU A 96 -3.33 7.41 11.76
C LEU A 96 -4.12 6.53 12.74
N PRO A 97 -5.30 6.98 13.20
CA PRO A 97 -6.15 6.20 14.07
C PRO A 97 -6.85 5.06 13.32
N GLU A 98 -7.30 4.04 14.06
CA GLU A 98 -8.06 2.89 13.55
C GLU A 98 -9.32 3.30 12.76
N SER A 99 -9.90 4.48 13.10
CA SER A 99 -11.04 5.03 12.36
C SER A 99 -10.77 5.24 10.87
N VAL A 100 -9.51 5.48 10.46
CA VAL A 100 -9.14 5.60 9.05
C VAL A 100 -9.28 4.25 8.34
N HIS A 101 -8.82 3.16 8.97
CA HIS A 101 -9.07 1.81 8.45
C HIS A 101 -10.57 1.51 8.34
N GLY A 102 -11.36 1.89 9.34
CA GLY A 102 -12.82 1.78 9.32
C GLY A 102 -13.46 2.48 8.13
N LEU A 103 -12.98 3.68 7.77
CA LEU A 103 -13.42 4.40 6.58
C LEU A 103 -13.11 3.63 5.29
N LEU A 104 -11.92 3.03 5.17
CA LEU A 104 -11.58 2.20 4.01
C LEU A 104 -12.49 0.96 3.90
N VAL A 105 -12.79 0.30 5.03
CA VAL A 105 -13.71 -0.84 5.09
C VAL A 105 -15.13 -0.46 4.65
N GLU A 106 -15.66 0.66 5.15
CA GLU A 106 -16.96 1.19 4.71
C GLU A 106 -16.99 1.40 3.20
N LEU A 107 -15.98 2.10 2.66
CA LEU A 107 -15.90 2.41 1.24
C LEU A 107 -15.69 1.16 0.37
N ALA A 108 -14.89 0.20 0.81
CA ALA A 108 -14.71 -1.08 0.12
C ALA A 108 -16.03 -1.86 0.03
N SER A 109 -16.78 -1.90 1.12
CA SER A 109 -18.11 -2.54 1.17
C SER A 109 -19.11 -1.88 0.21
N ARG A 110 -19.12 -0.54 0.13
CA ARG A 110 -20.04 0.23 -0.73
C ARG A 110 -19.69 0.17 -2.21
N THR A 111 -18.40 0.09 -2.53
CA THR A 111 -17.93 0.12 -3.93
C THR A 111 -17.74 -1.26 -4.53
N GLY A 112 -17.42 -2.26 -3.70
CA GLY A 112 -17.03 -3.61 -4.10
C GLY A 112 -15.61 -3.69 -4.67
N GLU A 113 -14.80 -2.62 -4.58
CA GLU A 113 -13.45 -2.55 -5.12
C GLU A 113 -12.39 -2.41 -4.02
N THR A 114 -11.11 -2.57 -4.38
CA THR A 114 -10.00 -2.40 -3.44
C THR A 114 -9.80 -0.93 -3.11
N LEU A 115 -9.79 -0.62 -1.82
CA LEU A 115 -9.53 0.72 -1.26
C LEU A 115 -8.16 0.76 -0.61
N PHE A 116 -7.50 1.91 -0.66
CA PHE A 116 -6.21 2.09 0.00
C PHE A 116 -5.97 3.54 0.40
N LEU A 117 -5.22 3.71 1.48
CA LEU A 117 -4.63 4.97 1.89
C LEU A 117 -3.25 5.10 1.27
N ALA A 118 -3.00 6.19 0.58
CA ALA A 118 -1.71 6.49 -0.04
C ALA A 118 -1.10 7.75 0.55
N ALA A 119 0.20 7.71 0.84
CA ALA A 119 0.98 8.85 1.32
C ALA A 119 2.06 9.26 0.30
N PRO A 120 2.52 10.53 0.30
CA PRO A 120 3.62 10.96 -0.54
C PRO A 120 4.97 10.43 -0.08
N GLU A 121 5.78 9.94 -1.01
CA GLU A 121 7.18 9.56 -0.78
C GLU A 121 8.06 10.03 -1.94
N GLY A 122 8.56 11.25 -1.84
CA GLY A 122 9.40 11.85 -2.89
C GLY A 122 8.67 12.07 -4.21
N THR A 123 8.96 11.26 -5.23
CA THR A 123 8.27 11.26 -6.54
C THR A 123 7.34 10.07 -6.71
N SER A 124 7.05 9.38 -5.61
CA SER A 124 6.16 8.22 -5.55
C SER A 124 5.06 8.45 -4.53
N VAL A 125 4.07 7.60 -4.56
CA VAL A 125 3.14 7.36 -3.45
C VAL A 125 3.44 6.00 -2.85
N VAL A 126 3.23 5.84 -1.54
CA VAL A 126 3.35 4.57 -0.82
C VAL A 126 2.00 4.22 -0.21
N PHE A 127 1.59 2.96 -0.32
CA PHE A 127 0.35 2.49 0.30
C PHE A 127 0.58 2.21 1.78
N LEU A 128 -0.16 2.89 2.65
CA LEU A 128 -0.06 2.76 4.10
C LEU A 128 -1.07 1.77 4.67
N ASP A 129 -2.24 1.67 4.05
CA ASP A 129 -3.31 0.77 4.45
C ASP A 129 -4.08 0.31 3.22
N VAL A 130 -4.60 -0.92 3.24
CA VAL A 130 -5.28 -1.55 2.11
C VAL A 130 -6.43 -2.41 2.60
N VAL A 131 -7.59 -2.24 1.99
CA VAL A 131 -8.74 -3.13 2.12
C VAL A 131 -9.05 -3.71 0.75
N GLU A 132 -8.74 -4.99 0.56
CA GLU A 132 -8.94 -5.67 -0.73
C GLU A 132 -10.42 -5.95 -1.01
N SER A 133 -10.77 -5.86 -2.28
CA SER A 133 -12.06 -6.34 -2.78
C SER A 133 -12.20 -7.85 -2.59
N SER A 134 -13.40 -8.31 -2.28
CA SER A 134 -13.75 -9.74 -2.23
C SER A 134 -14.03 -10.35 -3.61
N ALA A 135 -14.03 -9.55 -4.69
CA ALA A 135 -14.28 -10.05 -6.04
C ALA A 135 -13.12 -10.93 -6.55
N ASP A 136 -13.44 -11.95 -7.35
CA ASP A 136 -12.45 -12.84 -7.96
C ASP A 136 -11.44 -12.09 -8.83
N ILE A 137 -11.94 -11.13 -9.63
CA ILE A 137 -11.10 -10.23 -10.42
C ILE A 137 -11.07 -8.88 -9.70
N ARG A 138 -9.92 -8.53 -9.13
CA ARG A 138 -9.73 -7.31 -8.34
C ARG A 138 -8.36 -6.70 -8.56
N PHE A 139 -8.21 -5.45 -8.18
CA PHE A 139 -6.91 -4.82 -8.03
C PHE A 139 -6.26 -5.35 -6.75
N ILE A 140 -5.05 -5.91 -6.86
CA ILE A 140 -4.27 -6.36 -5.72
C ILE A 140 -3.30 -5.23 -5.35
N ALA A 141 -3.40 -4.74 -4.12
CA ALA A 141 -2.54 -3.73 -3.56
C ALA A 141 -1.84 -4.28 -2.31
N ASN A 142 -0.59 -3.90 -2.10
CA ASN A 142 0.17 -4.31 -0.91
C ASN A 142 0.60 -3.08 -0.10
N ILE A 143 0.50 -3.16 1.22
CA ILE A 143 1.08 -2.15 2.11
C ILE A 143 2.58 -2.02 1.81
N GLY A 144 3.08 -0.78 1.75
CA GLY A 144 4.46 -0.48 1.35
C GLY A 144 4.70 -0.47 -0.16
N GLN A 145 3.71 -0.81 -0.99
CA GLN A 145 3.82 -0.70 -2.45
C GLN A 145 3.99 0.76 -2.87
N ARG A 146 4.90 1.00 -3.82
CA ARG A 146 5.19 2.33 -4.35
C ARG A 146 4.76 2.45 -5.79
N LEU A 147 4.08 3.55 -6.11
CA LEU A 147 3.67 3.89 -7.47
C LEU A 147 4.09 5.32 -7.82
N PRO A 148 4.30 5.64 -9.12
CA PRO A 148 4.67 7.00 -9.53
C PRO A 148 3.57 8.01 -9.19
N ILE A 149 3.97 9.15 -8.61
CA ILE A 149 3.03 10.17 -8.12
C ILE A 149 2.26 10.88 -9.24
N HIS A 150 2.87 11.06 -10.43
CA HIS A 150 2.30 11.86 -11.51
C HIS A 150 1.23 11.14 -12.34
N VAL A 151 1.29 9.81 -12.47
CA VAL A 151 0.36 9.05 -13.32
C VAL A 151 -0.79 8.39 -12.58
N THR A 152 -0.67 8.20 -11.26
CA THR A 152 -1.72 7.55 -10.47
C THR A 152 -2.77 8.56 -9.99
N ALA A 153 -4.02 8.13 -9.85
CA ALA A 153 -5.07 8.96 -9.26
C ALA A 153 -4.70 9.44 -7.85
N ALA A 154 -4.21 8.52 -6.99
CA ALA A 154 -3.75 8.82 -5.64
C ALA A 154 -2.63 9.89 -5.64
N GLY A 155 -1.66 9.75 -6.54
CA GLY A 155 -0.56 10.71 -6.63
C GLY A 155 -1.02 12.10 -7.03
N ARG A 156 -1.94 12.23 -7.98
CA ARG A 156 -2.49 13.52 -8.37
C ARG A 156 -3.38 14.11 -7.29
N ALA A 157 -4.16 13.31 -6.57
CA ALA A 157 -4.91 13.76 -5.40
C ALA A 157 -3.98 14.30 -4.27
N ILE A 158 -2.80 13.71 -4.11
CA ILE A 158 -1.76 14.21 -3.20
C ILE A 158 -1.14 15.50 -3.72
N LEU A 159 -0.74 15.55 -5.01
CA LEU A 159 -0.12 16.73 -5.63
C LEU A 159 -1.05 17.96 -5.59
N ALA A 160 -2.35 17.77 -5.66
CA ALA A 160 -3.33 18.84 -5.56
C ALA A 160 -3.32 19.56 -4.21
N GLN A 161 -2.83 18.92 -3.16
CA GLN A 161 -2.74 19.50 -1.82
C GLN A 161 -1.46 20.32 -1.60
N TYR A 162 -0.53 20.32 -2.55
CA TYR A 162 0.70 21.09 -2.45
C TYR A 162 0.50 22.53 -2.95
N ALA A 163 1.18 23.48 -2.30
CA ALA A 163 1.30 24.82 -2.86
C ALA A 163 2.00 24.76 -4.24
N PRO A 164 1.70 25.67 -5.16
CA PRO A 164 2.25 25.61 -6.53
C PRO A 164 3.77 25.47 -6.60
N ALA A 165 4.52 26.19 -5.75
CA ALA A 165 5.97 26.11 -5.71
C ALA A 165 6.51 24.75 -5.21
N GLU A 166 5.86 24.17 -4.18
CA GLU A 166 6.19 22.84 -3.66
C GLU A 166 5.90 21.76 -4.71
N ARG A 167 4.74 21.86 -5.36
CA ARG A 167 4.33 20.94 -6.42
C ARG A 167 5.28 20.97 -7.60
N ALA A 168 5.65 22.16 -8.07
CA ALA A 168 6.62 22.33 -9.15
C ALA A 168 7.98 21.72 -8.79
N ALA A 169 8.43 21.83 -7.54
CA ALA A 169 9.67 21.20 -7.07
C ALA A 169 9.62 19.68 -7.09
N VAL A 170 8.45 19.07 -6.81
CA VAL A 170 8.26 17.63 -6.93
C VAL A 170 8.25 17.21 -8.39
N LEU A 171 7.46 17.88 -9.24
CA LEU A 171 7.32 17.55 -10.66
C LEU A 171 8.66 17.65 -11.41
N LYS A 172 9.51 18.61 -11.07
CA LYS A 172 10.86 18.78 -11.64
C LYS A 172 11.78 17.58 -11.37
N ARG A 173 11.57 16.85 -10.28
CA ARG A 173 12.41 15.69 -9.90
C ARG A 173 11.95 14.37 -10.54
N ILE A 174 10.79 14.38 -11.20
CA ILE A 174 10.22 13.18 -11.81
C ILE A 174 11.04 12.79 -13.04
N ARG A 175 11.38 11.53 -13.13
CA ARG A 175 11.85 10.93 -14.38
C ARG A 175 10.63 10.40 -15.15
N TYR A 176 10.12 11.23 -16.05
CA TYR A 176 8.96 10.88 -16.86
C TYR A 176 9.30 9.69 -17.77
N GLN A 177 8.45 8.67 -17.72
CA GLN A 177 8.52 7.53 -18.63
C GLN A 177 7.10 7.15 -19.06
N ALA A 178 6.96 6.68 -20.29
CA ALA A 178 5.68 6.19 -20.80
C ALA A 178 5.38 4.81 -20.18
N TYR A 179 4.22 4.68 -19.59
CA TYR A 179 3.67 3.41 -19.12
C TYR A 179 2.62 2.90 -20.13
N GLU A 180 1.76 3.81 -20.59
CA GLU A 180 0.74 3.62 -21.61
C GLU A 180 0.72 4.84 -22.55
N LYS A 181 -0.08 4.76 -23.64
CA LYS A 181 -0.14 5.79 -24.69
C LYS A 181 -0.44 7.19 -24.13
N ASP A 182 -1.36 7.29 -23.17
CA ASP A 182 -1.84 8.57 -22.63
C ASP A 182 -1.19 8.94 -21.28
N THR A 183 -0.01 8.37 -21.01
CA THR A 183 0.79 8.71 -19.80
C THR A 183 1.19 10.19 -19.82
N PHE A 184 1.05 10.86 -18.66
CA PHE A 184 1.52 12.25 -18.48
C PHE A 184 3.04 12.33 -18.55
N MET A 185 3.58 12.92 -19.61
CA MET A 185 5.03 12.94 -19.89
C MET A 185 5.71 14.26 -19.55
N THR A 186 4.97 15.24 -19.05
CA THR A 186 5.49 16.56 -18.67
C THR A 186 4.84 17.09 -17.41
N ALA A 187 5.51 18.03 -16.73
CA ALA A 187 4.93 18.73 -15.59
C ALA A 187 3.65 19.50 -15.99
N ASP A 188 3.64 20.12 -17.16
CA ASP A 188 2.51 20.91 -17.66
C ASP A 188 1.27 20.00 -17.87
N ALA A 189 1.45 18.81 -18.44
CA ALA A 189 0.35 17.87 -18.63
C ALA A 189 -0.26 17.41 -17.30
N VAL A 190 0.57 17.25 -16.25
CA VAL A 190 0.08 16.95 -14.89
C VAL A 190 -0.67 18.13 -14.31
N GLU A 191 -0.14 19.35 -14.44
CA GLU A 191 -0.78 20.57 -13.93
C GLU A 191 -2.14 20.83 -14.63
N GLU A 192 -2.24 20.63 -15.93
CA GLU A 192 -3.50 20.74 -16.67
C GLU A 192 -4.55 19.74 -16.15
N ASP A 193 -4.15 18.50 -15.88
CA ASP A 193 -5.06 17.51 -15.33
C ASP A 193 -5.49 17.86 -13.89
N LEU A 194 -4.58 18.35 -13.07
CA LEU A 194 -4.88 18.83 -11.72
C LEU A 194 -5.89 19.97 -11.73
N GLN A 195 -5.73 20.94 -12.65
CA GLN A 195 -6.66 22.05 -12.81
C GLN A 195 -8.04 21.60 -13.26
N ARG A 196 -8.12 20.70 -14.23
CA ARG A 196 -9.40 20.14 -14.70
C ARG A 196 -10.16 19.42 -13.59
N SER A 197 -9.43 18.66 -12.78
CA SER A 197 -10.00 17.83 -11.72
C SER A 197 -10.33 18.61 -10.43
N ALA A 198 -9.79 19.81 -10.26
CA ALA A 198 -9.93 20.61 -9.04
C ALA A 198 -11.39 20.93 -8.67
N THR A 199 -12.22 21.23 -9.67
CA THR A 199 -13.64 21.59 -9.46
C THR A 199 -14.49 20.43 -8.95
N GLN A 200 -14.22 19.22 -9.43
CA GLN A 200 -14.94 18.01 -8.99
C GLN A 200 -14.41 17.48 -7.65
N GLY A 201 -13.11 17.67 -7.34
CA GLY A 201 -12.46 17.27 -6.09
C GLY A 201 -12.03 15.81 -6.02
N TRP A 202 -12.04 15.09 -7.14
CA TRP A 202 -11.45 13.76 -7.26
C TRP A 202 -10.63 13.62 -8.55
N TYR A 203 -9.74 12.65 -8.57
CA TYR A 203 -8.78 12.40 -9.63
C TYR A 203 -8.97 10.98 -10.16
N VAL A 204 -8.94 10.80 -11.48
CA VAL A 204 -9.17 9.50 -12.10
C VAL A 204 -7.94 9.03 -12.89
N ASN A 205 -7.69 7.74 -12.86
CA ASN A 205 -6.71 7.08 -13.73
C ASN A 205 -7.45 6.13 -14.66
N PRO A 206 -7.67 6.50 -15.94
CA PRO A 206 -8.34 5.65 -16.92
C PRO A 206 -7.37 4.67 -17.61
N GLY A 207 -6.49 4.01 -16.83
CA GLY A 207 -5.55 3.02 -17.36
C GLY A 207 -4.22 3.57 -17.87
N VAL A 208 -3.90 4.84 -17.65
CA VAL A 208 -2.64 5.46 -18.15
C VAL A 208 -1.38 4.98 -17.45
N TYR A 209 -1.51 4.20 -16.37
CA TYR A 209 -0.40 3.56 -15.67
C TYR A 209 -0.32 2.06 -15.93
N ALA A 210 -1.45 1.37 -15.91
CA ALA A 210 -1.51 -0.08 -16.11
C ALA A 210 -2.73 -0.45 -16.96
N PRO A 211 -2.54 -1.23 -18.04
CA PRO A 211 -3.64 -1.61 -18.93
C PRO A 211 -4.74 -2.36 -18.17
N GLY A 212 -5.98 -1.98 -18.39
CA GLY A 212 -7.15 -2.64 -17.80
C GLY A 212 -7.40 -2.34 -16.33
N VAL A 213 -6.60 -1.45 -15.71
CA VAL A 213 -6.77 -1.00 -14.31
C VAL A 213 -7.18 0.46 -14.27
N ALA A 214 -8.30 0.75 -13.65
CA ALA A 214 -8.76 2.11 -13.36
C ALA A 214 -8.56 2.45 -11.89
N GLY A 215 -8.37 3.74 -11.60
CA GLY A 215 -8.25 4.26 -10.25
C GLY A 215 -9.02 5.57 -10.07
N ILE A 216 -9.53 5.79 -8.87
CA ILE A 216 -10.15 7.05 -8.45
C ILE A 216 -9.55 7.41 -7.09
N ALA A 217 -9.26 8.68 -6.86
CA ALA A 217 -8.74 9.14 -5.59
C ALA A 217 -9.26 10.52 -5.21
N VAL A 218 -9.34 10.74 -3.91
CA VAL A 218 -9.66 12.03 -3.29
C VAL A 218 -8.53 12.45 -2.35
N PRO A 219 -8.25 13.75 -2.20
CA PRO A 219 -7.36 14.27 -1.17
C PRO A 219 -7.85 13.90 0.23
N PHE A 220 -6.91 13.58 1.12
CA PHE A 220 -7.19 13.26 2.53
C PHE A 220 -6.24 14.04 3.45
N PRO A 221 -6.52 15.35 3.69
CA PRO A 221 -5.67 16.24 4.51
C PRO A 221 -5.93 16.04 6.01
N PHE A 222 -5.69 14.83 6.51
CA PHE A 222 -5.98 14.50 7.90
C PHE A 222 -4.77 14.79 8.82
N ARG A 223 -4.99 15.54 9.90
CA ARG A 223 -3.97 15.90 10.91
C ARG A 223 -2.70 16.48 10.29
N GLY A 224 -2.86 17.38 9.32
CA GLY A 224 -1.73 18.04 8.64
C GLY A 224 -0.95 17.18 7.66
N ARG A 225 -1.37 15.95 7.42
CA ARG A 225 -0.83 15.05 6.38
C ARG A 225 -1.43 15.40 5.02
N ARG A 226 -0.76 15.01 3.96
CA ARG A 226 -1.24 15.19 2.57
C ARG A 226 -1.40 13.83 1.92
N ASP A 227 -2.25 13.00 2.50
CA ASP A 227 -2.52 11.65 2.02
C ASP A 227 -3.67 11.68 0.97
N ALA A 228 -3.98 10.52 0.42
CA ALA A 228 -5.14 10.33 -0.44
C ALA A 228 -5.84 9.00 -0.11
N ILE A 229 -7.16 9.00 -0.14
CA ILE A 229 -7.96 7.78 -0.18
C ILE A 229 -8.23 7.46 -1.63
N ALA A 230 -7.91 6.23 -2.03
CA ALA A 230 -8.00 5.81 -3.41
C ALA A 230 -8.65 4.43 -3.56
N LEU A 231 -9.31 4.27 -4.70
CA LEU A 231 -9.90 3.04 -5.18
C LEU A 231 -9.13 2.55 -6.40
N GLY A 232 -8.88 1.25 -6.48
CA GLY A 232 -8.36 0.58 -7.67
C GLY A 232 -9.22 -0.62 -8.04
N GLY A 233 -9.49 -0.78 -9.33
CA GLY A 233 -10.28 -1.89 -9.83
C GLY A 233 -10.13 -2.12 -11.34
N PRO A 234 -10.74 -3.19 -11.89
CA PRO A 234 -10.76 -3.42 -13.32
C PRO A 234 -11.45 -2.27 -14.06
N MET A 235 -10.82 -1.79 -15.13
CA MET A 235 -11.35 -0.72 -15.99
C MET A 235 -12.81 -0.96 -16.38
N SER A 236 -13.15 -2.18 -16.79
CA SER A 236 -14.48 -2.57 -17.23
C SER A 236 -15.60 -2.35 -16.19
N ARG A 237 -15.25 -2.30 -14.89
CA ARG A 237 -16.22 -2.03 -13.82
C ARG A 237 -16.16 -0.60 -13.30
N VAL A 238 -14.98 0.00 -13.29
CA VAL A 238 -14.73 1.26 -12.59
C VAL A 238 -14.96 2.47 -13.50
N GLU A 239 -14.64 2.38 -14.81
CA GLU A 239 -14.68 3.51 -15.74
C GLU A 239 -16.09 4.15 -15.82
N ALA A 240 -17.13 3.35 -16.00
CA ALA A 240 -18.51 3.84 -16.06
C ALA A 240 -19.02 4.45 -14.75
N ARG A 241 -18.25 4.30 -13.66
CA ARG A 241 -18.61 4.74 -12.30
C ARG A 241 -17.73 5.88 -11.79
N PHE A 242 -16.87 6.49 -12.62
CA PHE A 242 -15.94 7.52 -12.18
C PHE A 242 -16.63 8.67 -11.42
N GLU A 243 -17.73 9.18 -11.94
CA GLU A 243 -18.48 10.27 -11.28
C GLU A 243 -19.12 9.82 -9.97
N SER A 244 -19.88 8.73 -10.00
CA SER A 244 -20.62 8.26 -8.83
C SER A 244 -19.68 7.81 -7.69
N VAL A 245 -18.60 7.12 -8.01
CA VAL A 245 -17.60 6.69 -7.02
C VAL A 245 -16.76 7.86 -6.54
N GLY A 246 -16.36 8.77 -7.42
CA GLY A 246 -15.62 9.98 -7.04
C GLY A 246 -16.41 10.84 -6.07
N ALA A 247 -17.70 11.08 -6.33
CA ALA A 247 -18.60 11.80 -5.42
C ALA A 247 -18.75 11.06 -4.08
N LEU A 248 -18.92 9.74 -4.12
CA LEU A 248 -19.02 8.90 -2.93
C LEU A 248 -17.78 9.00 -2.03
N LEU A 249 -16.58 8.87 -2.62
CA LEU A 249 -15.31 8.97 -1.87
C LEU A 249 -15.16 10.35 -1.25
N ARG A 250 -15.45 11.41 -2.01
CA ARG A 250 -15.38 12.79 -1.55
C ARG A 250 -16.32 13.04 -0.36
N GLU A 251 -17.60 12.68 -0.51
CA GLU A 251 -18.58 12.84 0.56
C GLU A 251 -18.19 12.11 1.85
N ALA A 252 -17.70 10.86 1.73
CA ALA A 252 -17.28 10.08 2.87
C ALA A 252 -16.05 10.68 3.57
N VAL A 253 -15.08 11.15 2.80
CA VAL A 253 -13.90 11.84 3.33
C VAL A 253 -14.27 13.16 4.00
N ASP A 254 -15.11 14.00 3.37
CA ASP A 254 -15.56 15.27 3.93
C ASP A 254 -16.31 15.06 5.26
N ARG A 255 -17.16 14.03 5.35
CA ARG A 255 -17.85 13.63 6.58
C ARG A 255 -16.84 13.21 7.64
N PHE A 256 -15.93 12.29 7.30
CA PHE A 256 -14.91 11.78 8.22
C PHE A 256 -14.04 12.90 8.81
N LEU A 257 -13.59 13.83 7.98
CA LEU A 257 -12.76 14.96 8.42
C LEU A 257 -13.51 15.84 9.41
N LYS A 258 -14.80 16.15 9.17
CA LYS A 258 -15.64 16.94 10.08
C LYS A 258 -15.90 16.26 11.43
N GLU A 259 -15.97 14.92 11.43
CA GLU A 259 -16.23 14.14 12.66
C GLU A 259 -14.96 13.93 13.50
N ASN A 260 -13.77 14.15 12.94
CA ASN A 260 -12.47 13.88 13.58
C ASN A 260 -11.54 15.11 13.65
N GLU A 261 -12.08 16.31 13.42
CA GLU A 261 -11.41 17.60 13.71
C GLU A 261 -11.33 17.85 15.25
#